data_c616e47d5b190c165fe7a3bdabe83b5c
#
_entry.id   c616e47d5b190c165fe7a3bdabe83b5c
#
_cell.length_a   1.000
_cell.length_b   1.000
_cell.length_c   1.000
_cell.angle_alpha   90.00
_cell.angle_beta   90.00
_cell.angle_gamma   90.00
#
_symmetry.space_group_name_H-M   'P 1'
#
loop_
_entity.id
_entity.type
_entity.pdbx_description
1 polymer ?
#
loop_
_entity_poly.entity_id
_entity_poly.type
_entity_poly.pdbx_seq_one_letter_code
_entity_poly.pdbx_strand_id
1 'polypeptide(L)'
;MRSMRARDKTRGGPRGKRFTDKSHSRRAQPPTHLQRSDSFDDNRAQTRLREARQLLAGIGTPPTKPFNPDPFQLEALAALEFEDVLVTAPTGSGKTWIAREEIRRLLAVGRRAWYTTPLKALTNSKYQEFSEEFGAAAVGILTGDRKENTDAPLIVGTTEIFRNQLFDSLRGGSDVDADLVVLDEAHYLADEDRGHVWEEAIILTPPRIRLLLLSATIGNAAQFASWIEEVRGVRCGVVTRPGARPVPLRAAMLLPDKRLLPLIDEHGRLNPEIATLTLSQKEKGKRQK
;
A
#
# COMPACT_ATOMS: atom_id res chain seq x y z
N MET A 1 54.85 -26.28 -23.59
CA MET A 1 55.57 -25.86 -24.83
C MET A 1 55.07 -24.46 -25.21
N ARG A 2 56.04 -23.53 -25.29
CA ARG A 2 56.10 -22.21 -25.98
C ARG A 2 54.94 -21.24 -25.62
N SER A 3 55.14 -20.19 -24.89
CA SER A 3 56.15 -19.09 -24.88
C SER A 3 55.84 -17.93 -25.86
N MET A 4 55.88 -16.73 -25.27
CA MET A 4 56.30 -15.42 -25.84
C MET A 4 55.24 -14.58 -26.58
N ARG A 5 55.19 -13.27 -26.50
CA ARG A 5 55.98 -12.18 -25.87
C ARG A 5 55.20 -10.85 -26.00
N ALA A 6 55.49 -10.01 -25.04
CA ALA A 6 55.17 -8.58 -25.02
C ALA A 6 55.74 -7.80 -26.20
N ARG A 7 55.19 -6.66 -26.54
CA ARG A 7 55.89 -5.49 -27.10
C ARG A 7 55.25 -4.17 -26.67
N ASP A 8 55.99 -3.51 -25.88
CA ASP A 8 56.06 -2.08 -25.56
C ASP A 8 56.43 -1.24 -26.79
N LYS A 9 55.85 -0.04 -26.95
CA LYS A 9 56.46 1.08 -27.65
C LYS A 9 55.86 2.42 -27.25
N THR A 10 56.63 3.12 -26.49
CA THR A 10 56.72 4.57 -26.25
C THR A 10 56.92 5.41 -27.52
N ARG A 11 56.39 6.63 -27.52
CA ARG A 11 56.90 7.91 -28.08
C ARG A 11 55.70 8.86 -28.25
N GLY A 12 55.72 10.12 -27.87
CA GLY A 12 56.72 11.14 -27.68
C GLY A 12 55.97 12.46 -27.96
N GLY A 13 56.13 13.47 -27.13
CA GLY A 13 55.42 14.75 -27.23
C GLY A 13 55.84 15.63 -28.41
N PRO A 14 55.32 16.83 -28.51
CA PRO A 14 56.13 17.96 -28.12
C PRO A 14 55.44 19.12 -27.37
N ARG A 15 56.28 19.86 -26.68
CA ARG A 15 56.07 21.15 -26.03
C ARG A 15 55.71 22.26 -27.02
N GLY A 16 54.94 23.23 -26.56
CA GLY A 16 54.97 24.54 -27.22
C GLY A 16 53.88 25.51 -26.76
N LYS A 17 54.28 26.45 -25.99
CA LYS A 17 54.12 27.90 -25.92
C LYS A 17 53.15 28.45 -24.89
N ARG A 18 53.77 29.06 -23.86
CA ARG A 18 53.19 30.12 -23.02
C ARG A 18 52.80 31.30 -23.88
N PHE A 19 51.57 31.77 -23.75
CA PHE A 19 51.19 33.13 -24.04
C PHE A 19 50.67 33.76 -22.76
N THR A 20 51.42 34.78 -22.29
CA THR A 20 50.97 35.71 -21.25
C THR A 20 50.19 36.81 -21.94
N ASP A 21 48.91 36.94 -21.60
CA ASP A 21 48.23 38.19 -21.89
C ASP A 21 47.54 38.69 -20.62
N LYS A 22 47.94 39.89 -20.22
CA LYS A 22 47.36 40.65 -19.11
C LYS A 22 46.22 41.48 -19.70
N SER A 23 44.99 41.11 -19.43
CA SER A 23 43.87 42.03 -19.60
C SER A 23 43.05 42.09 -18.30
N HIS A 24 42.97 43.34 -17.80
CA HIS A 24 42.16 43.73 -16.67
C HIS A 24 40.68 43.42 -16.92
N SER A 25 40.09 42.47 -16.24
CA SER A 25 38.65 42.34 -16.19
C SER A 25 38.12 42.86 -14.88
N ARG A 26 37.37 43.94 -14.96
CA ARG A 26 36.55 44.51 -13.89
C ARG A 26 35.63 43.44 -13.33
N ARG A 27 35.73 43.13 -12.03
CA ARG A 27 34.74 42.37 -11.29
C ARG A 27 33.40 43.11 -11.35
N ALA A 28 32.46 42.55 -12.12
CA ALA A 28 31.07 42.95 -12.04
C ALA A 28 30.52 42.39 -10.73
N GLN A 29 30.00 43.22 -9.84
CA GLN A 29 29.24 42.84 -8.69
C GLN A 29 27.91 42.20 -9.16
N PRO A 30 27.44 41.07 -8.58
CA PRO A 30 26.15 40.53 -8.92
C PRO A 30 25.04 41.48 -8.41
N PRO A 31 23.92 41.56 -9.11
CA PRO A 31 22.81 42.43 -8.74
C PRO A 31 22.18 42.02 -7.40
N THR A 32 22.05 42.98 -6.51
CA THR A 32 21.50 42.89 -5.15
C THR A 32 19.97 42.67 -5.09
N HIS A 33 19.35 41.96 -6.03
CA HIS A 33 17.89 41.82 -6.10
C HIS A 33 17.34 40.39 -5.86
N LEU A 34 18.13 39.44 -5.37
CA LEU A 34 17.68 38.05 -5.16
C LEU A 34 17.56 37.63 -3.69
N GLN A 35 17.62 38.54 -2.72
CA GLN A 35 17.50 38.18 -1.30
C GLN A 35 16.17 38.52 -0.64
N ARG A 36 15.09 38.80 -1.41
CA ARG A 36 13.75 39.12 -0.81
C ARG A 36 12.68 38.08 -1.03
N SER A 37 12.91 37.00 -1.76
CA SER A 37 11.89 35.94 -1.98
C SER A 37 11.92 34.82 -0.96
N ASP A 38 13.09 34.48 -0.40
CA ASP A 38 13.22 33.29 0.48
C ASP A 38 12.59 33.48 1.85
N SER A 39 12.58 34.72 2.39
CA SER A 39 11.98 34.98 3.70
C SER A 39 10.43 34.99 3.71
N PHE A 40 9.79 35.27 2.56
CA PHE A 40 8.33 35.25 2.44
C PHE A 40 7.78 33.83 2.30
N ASP A 41 8.50 32.94 1.65
CA ASP A 41 8.09 31.52 1.49
C ASP A 41 8.32 30.73 2.78
N ASP A 42 9.39 31.02 3.51
CA ASP A 42 9.69 30.39 4.81
C ASP A 42 8.64 30.75 5.88
N ASN A 43 8.18 32.01 5.92
CA ASN A 43 7.13 32.46 6.83
C ASN A 43 5.76 31.82 6.50
N ARG A 44 5.45 31.61 5.23
CA ARG A 44 4.25 30.87 4.79
C ARG A 44 4.31 29.39 5.15
N ALA A 45 5.46 28.76 5.00
CA ALA A 45 5.67 27.36 5.36
C ALA A 45 5.54 27.17 6.88
N GLN A 46 6.11 28.06 7.68
CA GLN A 46 5.98 28.02 9.15
C GLN A 46 4.56 28.29 9.63
N THR A 47 3.82 29.19 8.98
CA THR A 47 2.42 29.45 9.31
C THR A 47 1.56 28.22 8.99
N ARG A 48 1.76 27.58 7.84
CA ARG A 48 1.07 26.33 7.48
C ARG A 48 1.36 25.17 8.44
N LEU A 49 2.60 25.05 8.92
CA LEU A 49 3.01 24.07 9.92
C LEU A 49 2.36 24.34 11.28
N ARG A 50 2.21 25.60 11.69
CA ARG A 50 1.50 25.98 12.92
C ARG A 50 0.01 25.68 12.83
N GLU A 51 -0.64 26.02 11.71
CA GLU A 51 -2.06 25.72 11.48
C GLU A 51 -2.31 24.21 11.42
N ALA A 52 -1.46 23.45 10.75
CA ALA A 52 -1.53 21.99 10.74
C ALA A 52 -1.33 21.39 12.14
N ARG A 53 -0.41 21.90 12.94
CA ARG A 53 -0.21 21.47 14.33
C ARG A 53 -1.41 21.82 15.24
N GLN A 54 -2.04 22.97 15.04
CA GLN A 54 -3.26 23.34 15.79
C GLN A 54 -4.45 22.43 15.41
N LEU A 55 -4.62 22.12 14.13
CA LEU A 55 -5.61 21.13 13.65
C LEU A 55 -5.36 19.75 14.24
N LEU A 56 -4.11 19.29 14.26
CA LEU A 56 -3.72 17.99 14.82
C LEU A 56 -3.84 17.97 16.36
N ALA A 57 -3.56 19.08 17.05
CA ALA A 57 -3.72 19.18 18.50
C ALA A 57 -5.18 19.08 18.95
N GLY A 58 -6.14 19.51 18.10
CA GLY A 58 -7.58 19.34 18.36
C GLY A 58 -8.10 17.92 18.17
N ILE A 59 -7.32 17.02 17.53
CA ILE A 59 -7.73 15.63 17.27
C ILE A 59 -7.49 14.75 18.50
N GLY A 60 -6.73 15.18 19.50
CA GLY A 60 -6.41 14.41 20.69
C GLY A 60 -5.72 13.06 20.38
N THR A 61 -4.63 12.75 21.03
CA THR A 61 -4.07 11.39 20.97
C THR A 61 -4.98 10.50 21.82
N PRO A 62 -5.66 9.50 21.26
CA PRO A 62 -6.47 8.61 22.06
C PRO A 62 -5.57 7.93 23.10
N PRO A 63 -6.05 7.71 24.34
CA PRO A 63 -5.28 7.01 25.36
C PRO A 63 -4.87 5.65 24.79
N THR A 64 -3.60 5.31 24.92
CA THR A 64 -3.07 3.99 24.54
C THR A 64 -3.76 2.93 25.41
N LYS A 65 -4.80 2.33 24.88
CA LYS A 65 -5.41 1.14 25.47
C LYS A 65 -4.57 -0.07 25.06
N PRO A 66 -4.35 -1.04 25.96
CA PRO A 66 -3.74 -2.31 25.56
C PRO A 66 -4.57 -2.90 24.41
N PHE A 67 -3.88 -3.40 23.38
CA PHE A 67 -4.57 -4.02 22.25
C PHE A 67 -5.31 -5.26 22.74
N ASN A 68 -6.60 -5.33 22.46
CA ASN A 68 -7.43 -6.48 22.73
C ASN A 68 -8.06 -6.91 21.40
N PRO A 69 -7.85 -8.16 20.94
CA PRO A 69 -8.44 -8.63 19.68
C PRO A 69 -9.95 -8.53 19.72
N ASP A 70 -10.54 -8.13 18.61
CA ASP A 70 -11.99 -8.14 18.41
C ASP A 70 -12.48 -9.60 18.25
N PRO A 71 -13.65 -9.99 18.74
CA PRO A 71 -14.17 -11.36 18.62
C PRO A 71 -14.10 -11.96 17.21
N PHE A 72 -14.41 -11.19 16.17
CA PHE A 72 -14.32 -11.67 14.77
C PHE A 72 -12.89 -12.02 14.36
N GLN A 73 -11.88 -11.38 14.93
CA GLN A 73 -10.47 -11.67 14.64
C GLN A 73 -10.08 -13.04 15.23
N LEU A 74 -10.53 -13.33 16.43
CA LEU A 74 -10.29 -14.63 17.07
C LEU A 74 -11.07 -15.75 16.38
N GLU A 75 -12.30 -15.48 15.95
CA GLU A 75 -13.12 -16.41 15.17
C GLU A 75 -12.43 -16.77 13.85
N ALA A 76 -11.89 -15.77 13.12
CA ALA A 76 -11.17 -16.01 11.88
C ALA A 76 -9.92 -16.86 12.07
N LEU A 77 -9.13 -16.62 13.13
CA LEU A 77 -7.94 -17.42 13.45
C LEU A 77 -8.32 -18.87 13.78
N ALA A 78 -9.38 -19.09 14.54
CA ALA A 78 -9.85 -20.42 14.87
C ALA A 78 -10.36 -21.18 13.63
N ALA A 79 -11.08 -20.53 12.73
CA ALA A 79 -11.58 -21.13 11.48
C ALA A 79 -10.42 -21.50 10.52
N LEU A 80 -9.36 -20.68 10.45
CA LEU A 80 -8.18 -20.92 9.59
C LEU A 80 -7.45 -22.24 9.90
N GLU A 81 -7.63 -22.83 11.06
CA GLU A 81 -7.03 -24.13 11.37
C GLU A 81 -7.62 -25.25 10.51
N PHE A 82 -8.88 -25.12 10.09
CA PHE A 82 -9.64 -26.21 9.47
C PHE A 82 -10.10 -25.92 8.04
N GLU A 83 -10.27 -24.66 7.66
CA GLU A 83 -10.89 -24.25 6.40
C GLU A 83 -10.31 -22.97 5.85
N ASP A 84 -10.53 -22.69 4.56
CA ASP A 84 -10.30 -21.37 4.00
C ASP A 84 -11.24 -20.37 4.65
N VAL A 85 -10.80 -19.11 4.77
CA VAL A 85 -11.60 -18.10 5.48
C VAL A 85 -11.74 -16.81 4.67
N LEU A 86 -12.98 -16.41 4.44
CA LEU A 86 -13.33 -15.08 3.93
C LEU A 86 -13.71 -14.17 5.10
N VAL A 87 -12.85 -13.18 5.36
CA VAL A 87 -13.13 -12.14 6.36
C VAL A 87 -13.69 -10.91 5.67
N THR A 88 -14.91 -10.53 6.01
CA THR A 88 -15.56 -9.32 5.51
C THR A 88 -15.81 -8.35 6.65
N ALA A 89 -15.11 -7.22 6.61
CA ALA A 89 -15.17 -6.22 7.66
C ALA A 89 -14.79 -4.83 7.13
N PRO A 90 -15.33 -3.73 7.69
CA PRO A 90 -15.01 -2.38 7.26
C PRO A 90 -13.50 -2.10 7.26
N THR A 91 -13.05 -1.19 6.38
CA THR A 91 -11.67 -0.71 6.41
C THR A 91 -11.35 -0.07 7.76
N GLY A 92 -10.17 -0.36 8.31
CA GLY A 92 -9.74 0.09 9.63
C GLY A 92 -10.22 -0.79 10.79
N SER A 93 -10.88 -1.93 10.53
CA SER A 93 -11.32 -2.88 11.57
C SER A 93 -10.21 -3.82 12.08
N GLY A 94 -8.99 -3.73 11.53
CA GLY A 94 -7.88 -4.57 11.96
C GLY A 94 -7.82 -5.95 11.29
N LYS A 95 -8.37 -6.12 10.09
CA LYS A 95 -8.27 -7.38 9.32
C LYS A 95 -6.83 -7.88 9.14
N THR A 96 -5.90 -6.96 8.87
CA THR A 96 -4.48 -7.29 8.70
C THR A 96 -3.88 -7.97 9.94
N TRP A 97 -4.40 -7.68 11.14
CA TRP A 97 -3.95 -8.32 12.37
C TRP A 97 -4.16 -9.84 12.33
N ILE A 98 -5.26 -10.32 11.75
CA ILE A 98 -5.55 -11.75 11.60
C ILE A 98 -4.43 -12.41 10.77
N ALA A 99 -4.10 -11.82 9.62
CA ALA A 99 -3.03 -12.33 8.77
C ALA A 99 -1.66 -12.33 9.50
N ARG A 100 -1.36 -11.28 10.26
CA ARG A 100 -0.11 -11.16 11.02
C ARG A 100 0.04 -12.26 12.07
N GLU A 101 -1.02 -12.50 12.84
CA GLU A 101 -1.00 -13.55 13.87
C GLU A 101 -0.86 -14.94 13.26
N GLU A 102 -1.58 -15.22 12.18
CA GLU A 102 -1.46 -16.51 11.51
C GLU A 102 -0.08 -16.70 10.86
N ILE A 103 0.46 -15.67 10.18
CA ILE A 103 1.82 -15.69 9.64
C ILE A 103 2.82 -15.92 10.78
N ARG A 104 2.71 -15.23 11.91
CA ARG A 104 3.59 -15.41 13.07
C ARG A 104 3.58 -16.87 13.56
N ARG A 105 2.38 -17.46 13.66
CA ARG A 105 2.20 -18.86 14.07
C ARG A 105 2.88 -19.81 13.09
N LEU A 106 2.72 -19.60 11.80
CA LEU A 106 3.33 -20.45 10.77
C LEU A 106 4.86 -20.34 10.75
N LEU A 107 5.40 -19.12 10.79
CA LEU A 107 6.85 -18.90 10.83
C LEU A 107 7.50 -19.54 12.06
N ALA A 108 6.82 -19.51 13.21
CA ALA A 108 7.33 -20.14 14.44
C ALA A 108 7.49 -21.66 14.33
N VAL A 109 6.76 -22.31 13.43
CA VAL A 109 6.86 -23.76 13.17
C VAL A 109 7.55 -24.08 11.84
N GLY A 110 8.25 -23.12 11.25
CA GLY A 110 9.02 -23.31 10.01
C GLY A 110 8.18 -23.44 8.74
N ARG A 111 6.91 -23.03 8.78
CA ARG A 111 6.01 -22.99 7.61
C ARG A 111 6.14 -21.69 6.86
N ARG A 112 5.57 -21.67 5.64
CA ARG A 112 5.72 -20.59 4.69
C ARG A 112 4.38 -19.92 4.37
N ALA A 113 4.43 -18.61 4.10
CA ALA A 113 3.25 -17.84 3.74
C ALA A 113 3.49 -16.87 2.58
N TRP A 114 2.44 -16.60 1.83
CA TRP A 114 2.37 -15.49 0.89
C TRP A 114 1.35 -14.46 1.38
N TYR A 115 1.72 -13.20 1.29
CA TYR A 115 0.81 -12.07 1.50
C TYR A 115 0.70 -11.27 0.22
N THR A 116 -0.48 -11.24 -0.38
CA THR A 116 -0.70 -10.56 -1.67
C THR A 116 -1.52 -9.30 -1.51
N THR A 117 -1.24 -8.30 -2.34
CA THR A 117 -1.97 -7.04 -2.38
C THR A 117 -2.29 -6.65 -3.83
N PRO A 118 -3.33 -5.80 -4.06
CA PRO A 118 -3.70 -5.39 -5.42
C PRO A 118 -2.74 -4.40 -6.07
N LEU A 119 -1.90 -3.71 -5.30
CA LEU A 119 -1.10 -2.59 -5.78
C LEU A 119 0.34 -2.65 -5.26
N LYS A 120 1.32 -2.37 -6.12
CA LYS A 120 2.75 -2.32 -5.77
C LYS A 120 3.05 -1.39 -4.57
N ALA A 121 2.35 -0.25 -4.47
CA ALA A 121 2.54 0.67 -3.35
C ALA A 121 2.16 0.02 -2.01
N LEU A 122 1.06 -0.73 -1.98
CA LEU A 122 0.64 -1.50 -0.81
C LEU A 122 1.61 -2.65 -0.52
N THR A 123 2.08 -3.35 -1.55
CA THR A 123 3.09 -4.41 -1.41
C THR A 123 4.36 -3.88 -0.74
N ASN A 124 4.89 -2.74 -1.20
CA ASN A 124 6.07 -2.12 -0.60
C ASN A 124 5.84 -1.71 0.86
N SER A 125 4.68 -1.14 1.17
CA SER A 125 4.32 -0.77 2.54
C SER A 125 4.23 -2.00 3.46
N LYS A 126 3.60 -3.07 3.00
CA LYS A 126 3.48 -4.33 3.75
C LYS A 126 4.82 -5.04 3.90
N TYR A 127 5.67 -5.00 2.89
CA TYR A 127 7.03 -5.52 2.98
C TYR A 127 7.84 -4.84 4.10
N GLN A 128 7.76 -3.50 4.20
CA GLN A 128 8.41 -2.76 5.28
C GLN A 128 7.83 -3.13 6.65
N GLU A 129 6.51 -3.09 6.78
CA GLU A 129 5.80 -3.44 8.02
C GLU A 129 6.19 -4.83 8.53
N PHE A 130 6.15 -5.83 7.66
CA PHE A 130 6.49 -7.21 8.04
C PHE A 130 7.99 -7.42 8.24
N SER A 131 8.86 -6.71 7.52
CA SER A 131 10.31 -6.76 7.73
C SER A 131 10.73 -6.18 9.08
N GLU A 132 10.04 -5.13 9.54
CA GLU A 132 10.24 -4.56 10.88
C GLU A 132 9.74 -5.51 11.97
N GLU A 133 8.66 -6.24 11.72
CA GLU A 133 8.03 -7.12 12.69
C GLU A 133 8.68 -8.50 12.79
N PHE A 134 8.94 -9.16 11.66
CA PHE A 134 9.43 -10.54 11.59
C PHE A 134 10.94 -10.63 11.32
N GLY A 135 11.59 -9.51 11.03
CA GLY A 135 12.98 -9.42 10.62
C GLY A 135 13.16 -9.52 9.10
N ALA A 136 14.09 -8.75 8.55
CA ALA A 136 14.35 -8.67 7.11
C ALA A 136 14.76 -10.01 6.47
N ALA A 137 15.40 -10.91 7.25
CA ALA A 137 15.77 -12.24 6.76
C ALA A 137 14.56 -13.16 6.54
N ALA A 138 13.46 -12.93 7.26
CA ALA A 138 12.25 -13.76 7.18
C ALA A 138 11.25 -13.29 6.09
N VAL A 139 11.47 -12.12 5.50
CA VAL A 139 10.53 -11.50 4.57
C VAL A 139 11.18 -11.24 3.22
N GLY A 140 10.52 -11.68 2.16
CA GLY A 140 10.89 -11.37 0.79
C GLY A 140 9.83 -10.51 0.10
N ILE A 141 10.20 -9.85 -0.99
CA ILE A 141 9.28 -9.11 -1.84
C ILE A 141 9.37 -9.56 -3.28
N LEU A 142 8.21 -9.73 -3.91
CA LEU A 142 8.10 -10.14 -5.30
C LEU A 142 7.03 -9.32 -6.03
N THR A 143 7.49 -8.40 -6.87
CA THR A 143 6.64 -7.60 -7.75
C THR A 143 7.19 -7.67 -9.18
N GLY A 144 6.50 -7.07 -10.16
CA GLY A 144 6.97 -7.07 -11.55
C GLY A 144 8.33 -6.40 -11.76
N ASP A 145 8.72 -5.49 -10.87
CA ASP A 145 9.92 -4.66 -10.97
C ASP A 145 10.89 -4.85 -9.78
N ARG A 146 10.52 -5.63 -8.75
CA ARG A 146 11.35 -5.85 -7.57
C ARG A 146 11.32 -7.31 -7.14
N LYS A 147 12.51 -7.86 -6.93
CA LYS A 147 12.73 -9.23 -6.42
C LYS A 147 13.83 -9.19 -5.38
N GLU A 148 13.49 -9.45 -4.12
CA GLU A 148 14.45 -9.49 -3.02
C GLU A 148 14.06 -10.61 -2.08
N ASN A 149 15.05 -11.40 -1.63
CA ASN A 149 14.90 -12.49 -0.67
C ASN A 149 13.73 -13.44 -1.02
N THR A 150 13.71 -13.94 -2.27
CA THR A 150 12.60 -14.75 -2.81
C THR A 150 12.46 -16.12 -2.15
N ASP A 151 13.47 -16.57 -1.40
CA ASP A 151 13.46 -17.83 -0.65
C ASP A 151 13.00 -17.63 0.81
N ALA A 152 12.64 -16.41 1.20
CA ALA A 152 12.15 -16.11 2.54
C ALA A 152 10.87 -16.91 2.87
N PRO A 153 10.66 -17.27 4.14
CA PRO A 153 9.46 -17.99 4.55
C PRO A 153 8.17 -17.15 4.43
N LEU A 154 8.25 -15.83 4.40
CA LEU A 154 7.14 -14.95 4.07
C LEU A 154 7.46 -14.18 2.80
N ILE A 155 6.66 -14.35 1.76
CA ILE A 155 6.75 -13.56 0.53
C ILE A 155 5.61 -12.54 0.49
N VAL A 156 5.94 -11.27 0.31
CA VAL A 156 4.98 -10.19 0.07
C VAL A 156 5.00 -9.85 -1.43
N GLY A 157 3.87 -9.98 -2.10
CA GLY A 157 3.80 -9.80 -3.54
C GLY A 157 2.51 -9.15 -4.02
N THR A 158 2.44 -8.84 -5.31
CA THR A 158 1.15 -8.48 -5.91
C THR A 158 0.38 -9.75 -6.29
N THR A 159 -0.95 -9.66 -6.29
CA THR A 159 -1.81 -10.80 -6.65
C THR A 159 -1.53 -11.31 -8.07
N GLU A 160 -1.20 -10.43 -9.00
CA GLU A 160 -0.80 -10.79 -10.37
C GLU A 160 0.47 -11.65 -10.40
N ILE A 161 1.46 -11.32 -9.56
CA ILE A 161 2.71 -12.10 -9.51
C ILE A 161 2.46 -13.45 -8.87
N PHE A 162 1.69 -13.51 -7.80
CA PHE A 162 1.29 -14.77 -7.19
C PHE A 162 0.57 -15.67 -8.20
N ARG A 163 -0.45 -15.14 -8.91
CA ARG A 163 -1.15 -15.84 -9.99
C ARG A 163 -0.17 -16.36 -11.07
N ASN A 164 0.81 -15.55 -11.48
CA ASN A 164 1.80 -15.95 -12.47
C ASN A 164 2.66 -17.12 -11.98
N GLN A 165 3.04 -17.15 -10.69
CA GLN A 165 3.74 -18.29 -10.09
C GLN A 165 2.90 -19.58 -10.15
N LEU A 166 1.57 -19.47 -9.92
CA LEU A 166 0.68 -20.62 -10.08
C LEU A 166 0.63 -21.15 -11.52
N PHE A 167 0.58 -20.26 -12.51
CA PHE A 167 0.65 -20.66 -13.92
C PHE A 167 1.99 -21.29 -14.29
N ASP A 168 3.10 -20.77 -13.76
CA ASP A 168 4.43 -21.33 -14.01
C ASP A 168 4.53 -22.74 -13.41
N SER A 169 3.98 -22.97 -12.21
CA SER A 169 3.89 -24.30 -11.59
C SER A 169 3.12 -25.29 -12.48
N LEU A 170 1.97 -24.88 -13.03
CA LEU A 170 1.18 -25.73 -13.94
C LEU A 170 1.91 -26.08 -15.25
N ARG A 171 2.86 -25.26 -15.68
CA ARG A 171 3.68 -25.50 -16.89
C ARG A 171 4.94 -26.33 -16.62
N GLY A 172 5.06 -26.92 -15.44
CA GLY A 172 6.21 -27.72 -15.04
C GLY A 172 7.34 -26.92 -14.41
N GLY A 173 7.07 -25.68 -13.99
CA GLY A 173 7.95 -24.89 -13.12
C GLY A 173 7.93 -25.38 -11.67
N SER A 174 8.58 -24.64 -10.79
CA SER A 174 8.58 -24.94 -9.35
C SER A 174 7.21 -24.74 -8.75
N ASP A 175 6.78 -25.66 -7.91
CA ASP A 175 5.55 -25.49 -7.13
C ASP A 175 5.63 -24.29 -6.21
N VAL A 176 4.47 -23.66 -5.99
CA VAL A 176 4.36 -22.59 -5.00
C VAL A 176 4.52 -23.23 -3.62
N ASP A 177 5.63 -22.88 -2.97
CA ASP A 177 5.99 -23.35 -1.63
C ASP A 177 5.38 -22.43 -0.57
N ALA A 178 4.15 -22.73 -0.20
CA ALA A 178 3.39 -22.02 0.82
C ALA A 178 2.40 -22.96 1.52
N ASP A 179 2.12 -22.66 2.79
CA ASP A 179 1.08 -23.28 3.60
C ASP A 179 -0.15 -22.36 3.70
N LEU A 180 0.08 -21.05 3.61
CA LEU A 180 -0.95 -20.01 3.65
C LEU A 180 -0.76 -19.00 2.54
N VAL A 181 -1.83 -18.58 1.92
CA VAL A 181 -1.88 -17.40 1.05
C VAL A 181 -2.92 -16.43 1.58
N VAL A 182 -2.49 -15.20 1.84
CA VAL A 182 -3.38 -14.10 2.18
C VAL A 182 -3.67 -13.30 0.90
N LEU A 183 -4.94 -13.25 0.51
CA LEU A 183 -5.43 -12.40 -0.57
C LEU A 183 -6.04 -11.14 0.06
N ASP A 184 -5.22 -10.08 0.19
CA ASP A 184 -5.69 -8.81 0.74
C ASP A 184 -6.53 -8.05 -0.30
N GLU A 185 -7.50 -7.29 0.19
CA GLU A 185 -8.47 -6.55 -0.62
C GLU A 185 -9.23 -7.44 -1.63
N ALA A 186 -9.69 -8.62 -1.19
CA ALA A 186 -10.34 -9.61 -2.04
C ALA A 186 -11.60 -9.10 -2.77
N HIS A 187 -12.15 -7.94 -2.37
CA HIS A 187 -13.24 -7.29 -3.10
C HIS A 187 -12.84 -6.79 -4.51
N TYR A 188 -11.54 -6.73 -4.83
CA TYR A 188 -11.07 -6.50 -6.21
C TYR A 188 -11.48 -7.59 -7.19
N LEU A 189 -11.96 -8.74 -6.72
CA LEU A 189 -12.59 -9.73 -7.59
C LEU A 189 -13.76 -9.16 -8.39
N ALA A 190 -14.45 -8.15 -7.86
CA ALA A 190 -15.53 -7.44 -8.55
C ALA A 190 -15.04 -6.34 -9.52
N ASP A 191 -13.74 -6.12 -9.66
CA ASP A 191 -13.16 -5.14 -10.59
C ASP A 191 -13.29 -5.64 -12.03
N GLU A 192 -13.86 -4.81 -12.92
CA GLU A 192 -14.17 -5.18 -14.31
C GLU A 192 -12.92 -5.55 -15.12
N ASP A 193 -11.80 -4.86 -14.86
CA ASP A 193 -10.57 -5.05 -15.63
C ASP A 193 -9.64 -6.12 -15.01
N ARG A 194 -9.63 -6.23 -13.67
CA ARG A 194 -8.62 -7.00 -12.94
C ARG A 194 -9.19 -8.15 -12.10
N GLY A 195 -10.51 -8.27 -11.97
CA GLY A 195 -11.17 -9.30 -11.15
C GLY A 195 -10.73 -10.71 -11.47
N HIS A 196 -10.50 -11.01 -12.76
CA HIS A 196 -10.01 -12.31 -13.23
C HIS A 196 -8.68 -12.73 -12.56
N VAL A 197 -7.84 -11.79 -12.12
CA VAL A 197 -6.58 -12.12 -11.45
C VAL A 197 -6.83 -12.80 -10.11
N TRP A 198 -7.81 -12.30 -9.32
CA TRP A 198 -8.22 -12.91 -8.05
C TRP A 198 -8.93 -14.23 -8.26
N GLU A 199 -9.80 -14.29 -9.28
CA GLU A 199 -10.51 -15.50 -9.67
C GLU A 199 -9.52 -16.62 -10.00
N GLU A 200 -8.59 -16.37 -10.92
CA GLU A 200 -7.53 -17.32 -11.28
C GLU A 200 -6.63 -17.69 -10.11
N ALA A 201 -6.25 -16.72 -9.26
CA ALA A 201 -5.46 -16.99 -8.07
C ALA A 201 -6.18 -17.93 -7.09
N ILE A 202 -7.49 -17.77 -6.89
CA ILE A 202 -8.30 -18.65 -6.04
C ILE A 202 -8.40 -20.05 -6.65
N ILE A 203 -8.80 -20.14 -7.92
CA ILE A 203 -9.01 -21.43 -8.63
C ILE A 203 -7.72 -22.24 -8.69
N LEU A 204 -6.59 -21.60 -9.02
CA LEU A 204 -5.32 -22.27 -9.27
C LEU A 204 -4.54 -22.61 -8.00
N THR A 205 -4.87 -22.01 -6.85
CA THR A 205 -4.19 -22.31 -5.58
C THR A 205 -4.50 -23.74 -5.16
N PRO A 206 -3.48 -24.61 -5.02
CA PRO A 206 -3.70 -26.01 -4.62
C PRO A 206 -4.47 -26.14 -3.31
N PRO A 207 -5.36 -27.16 -3.17
CA PRO A 207 -6.16 -27.36 -1.94
C PRO A 207 -5.34 -27.51 -0.64
N ARG A 208 -4.08 -27.95 -0.76
CA ARG A 208 -3.14 -28.04 0.37
C ARG A 208 -2.76 -26.70 0.99
N ILE A 209 -2.87 -25.63 0.21
CA ILE A 209 -2.54 -24.26 0.65
C ILE A 209 -3.81 -23.61 1.18
N ARG A 210 -3.77 -23.15 2.42
CA ARG A 210 -4.89 -22.45 3.05
C ARG A 210 -5.03 -21.04 2.46
N LEU A 211 -6.27 -20.61 2.22
CA LEU A 211 -6.56 -19.22 1.80
C LEU A 211 -7.16 -18.42 2.96
N LEU A 212 -6.61 -17.23 3.17
CA LEU A 212 -7.20 -16.16 3.97
C LEU A 212 -7.54 -14.99 3.06
N LEU A 213 -8.82 -14.76 2.81
CA LEU A 213 -9.30 -13.65 2.01
C LEU A 213 -9.74 -12.50 2.93
N LEU A 214 -9.07 -11.35 2.81
CA LEU A 214 -9.41 -10.14 3.57
C LEU A 214 -10.14 -9.17 2.65
N SER A 215 -11.37 -8.82 3.00
CA SER A 215 -12.22 -7.99 2.16
C SER A 215 -12.85 -6.83 2.93
N ALA A 216 -13.16 -5.74 2.23
CA ALA A 216 -14.14 -4.77 2.71
C ALA A 216 -15.51 -5.45 2.88
N THR A 217 -16.46 -4.77 3.49
CA THR A 217 -17.82 -5.29 3.62
C THR A 217 -18.45 -5.52 2.24
N ILE A 218 -18.82 -6.76 1.95
CA ILE A 218 -19.52 -7.18 0.72
C ILE A 218 -20.89 -7.77 1.08
N GLY A 219 -21.89 -7.51 0.23
CA GLY A 219 -23.27 -7.91 0.51
C GLY A 219 -23.55 -9.40 0.28
N ASN A 220 -22.73 -10.09 -0.53
CA ASN A 220 -22.92 -11.48 -0.97
C ASN A 220 -21.81 -12.42 -0.49
N ALA A 221 -21.26 -12.18 0.71
CA ALA A 221 -20.14 -12.95 1.26
C ALA A 221 -20.38 -14.46 1.29
N ALA A 222 -21.59 -14.91 1.67
CA ALA A 222 -21.92 -16.33 1.70
C ALA A 222 -21.91 -16.97 0.31
N GLN A 223 -22.41 -16.26 -0.71
CA GLN A 223 -22.38 -16.73 -2.09
C GLN A 223 -20.94 -16.81 -2.62
N PHE A 224 -20.11 -15.84 -2.25
CA PHE A 224 -18.70 -15.84 -2.62
C PHE A 224 -17.94 -17.02 -1.97
N ALA A 225 -18.17 -17.28 -0.69
CA ALA A 225 -17.57 -18.42 0.00
C ALA A 225 -18.02 -19.77 -0.62
N SER A 226 -19.32 -19.92 -0.93
CA SER A 226 -19.82 -21.13 -1.61
C SER A 226 -19.17 -21.35 -2.97
N TRP A 227 -18.92 -20.28 -3.73
CA TRP A 227 -18.18 -20.39 -4.99
C TRP A 227 -16.73 -20.83 -4.76
N ILE A 228 -16.05 -20.30 -3.72
CA ILE A 228 -14.69 -20.72 -3.36
C ILE A 228 -14.67 -22.21 -3.02
N GLU A 229 -15.64 -22.68 -2.20
CA GLU A 229 -15.78 -24.11 -1.89
C GLU A 229 -15.95 -24.98 -3.13
N GLU A 230 -16.80 -24.56 -4.05
CA GLU A 230 -17.06 -25.29 -5.31
C GLU A 230 -15.80 -25.43 -6.17
N VAL A 231 -15.08 -24.32 -6.39
CA VAL A 231 -13.92 -24.32 -7.29
C VAL A 231 -12.67 -24.95 -6.67
N ARG A 232 -12.54 -24.92 -5.34
CA ARG A 232 -11.35 -25.44 -4.65
C ARG A 232 -11.54 -26.85 -4.05
N GLY A 233 -12.78 -27.26 -3.84
CA GLY A 233 -13.07 -28.51 -3.15
C GLY A 233 -12.67 -28.48 -1.65
N VAL A 234 -12.52 -27.29 -1.06
CA VAL A 234 -12.16 -27.06 0.34
C VAL A 234 -13.20 -26.15 0.96
N ARG A 235 -13.61 -26.40 2.21
CA ARG A 235 -14.56 -25.55 2.92
C ARG A 235 -14.03 -24.12 3.03
N CYS A 236 -14.94 -23.14 2.98
CA CYS A 236 -14.63 -21.73 3.13
C CYS A 236 -15.59 -21.05 4.12
N GLY A 237 -15.12 -20.82 5.32
CA GLY A 237 -15.87 -20.09 6.35
C GLY A 237 -16.00 -18.60 6.05
N VAL A 238 -17.10 -18.00 6.47
CA VAL A 238 -17.33 -16.55 6.38
C VAL A 238 -17.33 -15.95 7.77
N VAL A 239 -16.38 -15.06 8.01
CA VAL A 239 -16.30 -14.29 9.25
C VAL A 239 -16.62 -12.82 8.96
N THR A 240 -17.69 -12.35 9.59
CA THR A 240 -18.18 -10.98 9.36
C THR A 240 -18.08 -10.15 10.63
N ARG A 241 -17.51 -8.96 10.54
CA ARG A 241 -17.58 -7.99 11.62
C ARG A 241 -18.88 -7.19 11.49
N PRO A 242 -19.86 -7.38 12.37
CA PRO A 242 -21.07 -6.58 12.36
C PRO A 242 -20.80 -5.15 12.85
N GLY A 243 -21.62 -4.20 12.40
CA GLY A 243 -21.65 -2.85 12.91
C GLY A 243 -20.89 -1.82 12.10
N ALA A 244 -20.90 -0.58 12.61
CA ALA A 244 -20.27 0.57 11.98
C ALA A 244 -18.73 0.50 12.01
N ARG A 245 -18.11 1.29 11.17
CA ARG A 245 -16.64 1.45 11.15
C ARG A 245 -16.12 1.83 12.54
N PRO A 246 -14.98 1.25 12.99
CA PRO A 246 -14.37 1.62 14.29
C PRO A 246 -14.00 3.09 14.36
N VAL A 247 -13.61 3.66 13.22
CA VAL A 247 -13.31 5.09 13.07
C VAL A 247 -14.38 5.70 12.16
N PRO A 248 -15.25 6.57 12.69
CA PRO A 248 -16.29 7.21 11.89
C PRO A 248 -15.66 8.14 10.85
N LEU A 249 -16.14 8.05 9.61
CA LEU A 249 -15.77 9.00 8.57
C LEU A 249 -16.74 10.18 8.60
N ARG A 250 -16.18 11.39 8.56
CA ARG A 250 -16.94 12.63 8.40
C ARG A 250 -16.57 13.25 7.06
N ALA A 251 -17.54 13.46 6.20
CA ALA A 251 -17.34 14.16 4.96
C ALA A 251 -17.32 15.68 5.20
N ALA A 252 -16.36 16.37 4.58
CA ALA A 252 -16.27 17.82 4.64
C ALA A 252 -15.88 18.39 3.29
N MET A 253 -16.27 19.63 3.02
CA MET A 253 -15.89 20.39 1.84
C MET A 253 -14.76 21.35 2.19
N LEU A 254 -13.67 21.30 1.42
CA LEU A 254 -12.61 22.29 1.49
C LEU A 254 -12.94 23.45 0.56
N LEU A 255 -13.07 24.65 1.14
CA LEU A 255 -13.37 25.88 0.40
C LEU A 255 -12.09 26.50 -0.19
N PRO A 256 -12.22 27.38 -1.22
CA PRO A 256 -11.07 28.11 -1.80
C PRO A 256 -10.30 28.97 -0.80
N ASP A 257 -10.97 29.48 0.23
CA ASP A 257 -10.37 30.23 1.37
C ASP A 257 -9.72 29.32 2.42
N LYS A 258 -9.64 28.01 2.14
CA LYS A 258 -9.04 26.95 2.97
C LYS A 258 -9.83 26.61 4.24
N ARG A 259 -11.05 27.10 4.41
CA ARG A 259 -11.95 26.63 5.47
C ARG A 259 -12.46 25.22 5.13
N LEU A 260 -12.52 24.37 6.14
CA LEU A 260 -13.10 23.04 6.06
C LEU A 260 -14.53 23.11 6.64
N LEU A 261 -15.55 22.89 5.81
CA LEU A 261 -16.93 22.85 6.25
C LEU A 261 -17.42 21.39 6.30
N PRO A 262 -17.96 20.94 7.46
CA PRO A 262 -18.63 19.64 7.51
C PRO A 262 -19.76 19.58 6.47
N LEU A 263 -19.84 18.47 5.72
CA LEU A 263 -20.87 18.27 4.71
C LEU A 263 -22.27 18.13 5.33
N ILE A 264 -22.33 17.52 6.50
CA ILE A 264 -23.54 17.21 7.25
C ILE A 264 -23.47 17.89 8.61
N ASP A 265 -24.57 18.50 9.06
CA ASP A 265 -24.70 19.12 10.38
C ASP A 265 -24.87 18.04 11.49
N GLU A 266 -24.99 18.49 12.74
CA GLU A 266 -25.17 17.62 13.91
C GLU A 266 -26.49 16.81 13.87
N HIS A 267 -27.43 17.21 13.03
CA HIS A 267 -28.73 16.57 12.84
C HIS A 267 -28.78 15.65 11.60
N GLY A 268 -27.62 15.42 10.94
CA GLY A 268 -27.54 14.59 9.73
C GLY A 268 -28.08 15.24 8.45
N ARG A 269 -28.28 16.57 8.45
CA ARG A 269 -28.76 17.33 7.28
C ARG A 269 -27.60 18.03 6.59
N LEU A 270 -27.77 18.33 5.30
CA LEU A 270 -26.76 19.09 4.56
C LEU A 270 -26.50 20.44 5.24
N ASN A 271 -25.24 20.75 5.46
CA ASN A 271 -24.81 21.99 6.09
C ASN A 271 -25.35 23.20 5.30
N PRO A 272 -26.11 24.13 5.95
CA PRO A 272 -26.74 25.27 5.27
C PRO A 272 -25.74 26.18 4.55
N GLU A 273 -24.51 26.33 5.07
CA GLU A 273 -23.47 27.13 4.41
C GLU A 273 -23.08 26.55 3.04
N ILE A 274 -23.06 25.24 2.90
CA ILE A 274 -22.75 24.58 1.63
C ILE A 274 -23.89 24.79 0.64
N ALA A 275 -25.14 24.72 1.11
CA ALA A 275 -26.31 24.97 0.26
C ALA A 275 -26.31 26.38 -0.33
N THR A 276 -25.97 27.39 0.48
CA THR A 276 -25.86 28.78 0.04
C THR A 276 -24.73 29.02 -0.96
N LEU A 277 -23.59 28.38 -0.80
CA LEU A 277 -22.47 28.45 -1.74
C LEU A 277 -22.83 27.89 -3.11
N THR A 278 -23.56 26.79 -3.14
CA THR A 278 -24.00 26.13 -4.40
C THR A 278 -25.02 26.98 -5.15
N LEU A 279 -25.91 27.69 -4.45
CA LEU A 279 -26.90 28.60 -5.05
C LEU A 279 -26.22 29.85 -5.63
N SER A 280 -25.24 30.44 -4.92
CA SER A 280 -24.54 31.63 -5.40
C SER A 280 -23.70 31.38 -6.67
N GLN A 281 -23.20 30.17 -6.87
CA GLN A 281 -22.49 29.79 -8.09
C GLN A 281 -23.44 29.59 -9.28
N LYS A 282 -24.65 29.07 -9.06
CA LYS A 282 -25.65 28.95 -10.11
C LYS A 282 -26.15 30.32 -10.61
N GLU A 283 -26.24 31.31 -9.74
CA GLU A 283 -26.64 32.68 -10.12
C GLU A 283 -25.52 33.40 -10.89
N LYS A 284 -24.26 33.21 -10.54
CA LYS A 284 -23.12 33.79 -11.30
C LYS A 284 -22.98 33.17 -12.69
N GLY A 285 -23.23 31.87 -12.85
CA GLY A 285 -23.21 31.21 -14.16
C GLY A 285 -24.36 31.57 -15.09
N LYS A 286 -25.48 32.09 -14.55
CA LYS A 286 -26.62 32.60 -15.35
C LYS A 286 -26.45 34.05 -15.83
N ARG A 287 -25.51 34.81 -15.22
CA ARG A 287 -25.21 36.21 -15.63
C ARG A 287 -24.10 36.31 -16.67
N GLN A 288 -23.43 35.18 -17.02
CA GLN A 288 -22.39 35.11 -18.04
C GLN A 288 -22.83 34.41 -19.33
N LYS A 289 -24.11 34.12 -19.48
CA LYS A 289 -24.77 33.72 -20.71
C LYS A 289 -25.77 34.85 -21.13
#